data_68d849bf01bd40040dbdf429194ccb6a
#
_entry.id   68d849bf01bd40040dbdf429194ccb6a
#
_cell.length_a   1.000
_cell.length_b   1.000
_cell.length_c   1.000
_cell.angle_alpha   90.00
_cell.angle_beta   90.00
_cell.angle_gamma   90.00
#
_symmetry.space_group_name_H-M   'P 1'
#
loop_
_entity.id
_entity.type
_entity.pdbx_description
1 polymer ?
#
loop_
_entity_poly.entity_id
_entity_poly.type
_entity_poly.pdbx_seq_one_letter_code
_entity_poly.pdbx_strand_id
1 'polypeptide(L)' 'MIKDYFEVPDVEHPGDIEYFKGIIQDAGGIITGYSWSGDEGDSCYIFYGCSSREELENVKSVMEEFL' A
#
# COMPACT_ATOMS: atom_id res chain seq x y z
N MET A 1 11.48 -10.27 -7.94
CA MET A 1 10.77 -9.18 -7.22
C MET A 1 10.30 -9.67 -5.87
N ILE A 2 10.53 -8.88 -4.85
CA ILE A 2 10.07 -9.20 -3.49
C ILE A 2 8.66 -8.65 -3.34
N LYS A 3 7.68 -9.51 -3.04
CA LYS A 3 6.28 -9.12 -2.92
C LYS A 3 5.86 -8.97 -1.47
N ASP A 4 5.03 -7.98 -1.20
CA ASP A 4 4.48 -7.73 0.13
C ASP A 4 3.12 -7.05 -0.02
N TYR A 5 2.50 -6.72 1.09
CA TYR A 5 1.23 -6.01 1.09
C TYR A 5 1.16 -5.06 2.27
N PHE A 6 0.25 -4.11 2.18
CA PHE A 6 -0.01 -3.16 3.25
C PHE A 6 -1.52 -3.07 3.48
N GLU A 7 -1.94 -3.15 4.74
CA GLU A 7 -3.34 -3.00 5.11
C GLU A 7 -3.63 -1.54 5.45
N VAL A 8 -4.56 -0.92 4.71
CA VAL A 8 -5.06 0.43 4.97
C VAL A 8 -6.37 0.28 5.73
N PRO A 9 -6.43 0.64 7.01
CA PRO A 9 -7.66 0.51 7.79
C PRO A 9 -8.63 1.65 7.48
N ASP A 10 -9.92 1.39 7.73
CA ASP A 10 -10.97 2.40 7.69
C ASP A 10 -11.04 3.20 6.38
N VAL A 11 -11.04 2.50 5.26
CA VAL A 11 -11.15 3.15 3.94
C VAL A 11 -12.58 3.66 3.75
N GLU A 12 -12.71 4.97 3.53
CA GLU A 12 -14.01 5.65 3.37
C GLU A 12 -14.43 5.74 1.91
N HIS A 13 -13.47 5.90 0.99
CA HIS A 13 -13.75 5.99 -0.43
C HIS A 13 -12.53 5.60 -1.25
N PRO A 14 -12.71 5.31 -2.56
CA PRO A 14 -11.59 4.86 -3.41
C PRO A 14 -10.40 5.81 -3.48
N GLY A 15 -10.62 7.10 -3.28
CA GLY A 15 -9.55 8.09 -3.26
C GLY A 15 -8.48 7.82 -2.21
N ASP A 16 -8.88 7.23 -1.08
CA ASP A 16 -7.94 6.85 -0.02
C ASP A 16 -6.96 5.78 -0.51
N ILE A 17 -7.46 4.84 -1.31
CA ILE A 17 -6.64 3.76 -1.88
C ILE A 17 -5.62 4.35 -2.84
N GLU A 18 -6.05 5.24 -3.73
CA GLU A 18 -5.17 5.89 -4.70
C GLU A 18 -4.08 6.72 -4.01
N TYR A 19 -4.44 7.37 -2.91
CA TYR A 19 -3.49 8.13 -2.10
C TYR A 19 -2.35 7.24 -1.59
N PHE A 20 -2.69 6.10 -0.98
CA PHE A 20 -1.69 5.19 -0.44
C PHE A 20 -0.89 4.47 -1.53
N LYS A 21 -1.51 4.16 -2.68
CA LYS A 21 -0.79 3.63 -3.83
C LYS A 21 0.32 4.59 -4.26
N GLY A 22 0.01 5.89 -4.33
CA GLY A 22 0.98 6.90 -4.69
C GLY A 22 2.17 6.96 -3.73
N ILE A 23 1.91 6.85 -2.43
CA ILE A 23 2.95 6.83 -1.41
C ILE A 23 3.88 5.62 -1.60
N ILE A 24 3.30 4.44 -1.83
CA ILE A 24 4.07 3.21 -2.05
C ILE A 24 4.95 3.36 -3.30
N GLN A 25 4.39 3.89 -4.38
CA GLN A 25 5.13 4.09 -5.64
C GLN A 25 6.29 5.09 -5.45
N ASP A 26 6.05 6.18 -4.75
CA ASP A 26 7.08 7.19 -4.49
C ASP A 26 8.22 6.62 -3.64
N ALA A 27 7.93 5.65 -2.80
CA ALA A 27 8.93 5.01 -1.95
C ALA A 27 9.69 3.87 -2.65
N GLY A 28 9.34 3.55 -3.89
CA GLY A 28 10.04 2.53 -4.68
C GLY A 28 9.25 1.25 -4.92
N GLY A 29 8.00 1.17 -4.46
CA GLY A 29 7.16 -0.01 -4.67
C GLY A 29 6.49 0.01 -6.03
N ILE A 30 6.22 -1.19 -6.56
CA ILE A 30 5.47 -1.37 -7.80
C ILE A 30 4.13 -2.00 -7.42
N ILE A 31 3.04 -1.29 -7.68
CA ILE A 31 1.70 -1.76 -7.33
C ILE A 31 1.33 -2.94 -8.22
N THR A 32 0.96 -4.06 -7.61
CA THR A 32 0.53 -5.26 -8.33
C THR A 32 -0.98 -5.50 -8.21
N GLY A 33 -1.64 -4.86 -7.27
CA GLY A 33 -3.08 -4.98 -7.12
C GLY A 33 -3.57 -4.45 -5.79
N TYR A 34 -4.87 -4.57 -5.56
CA TYR A 34 -5.45 -4.24 -4.27
C TYR A 34 -6.74 -5.03 -4.08
N SER A 35 -7.19 -5.12 -2.83
CA SER A 35 -8.45 -5.79 -2.49
C SER A 35 -9.21 -4.94 -1.48
N TRP A 36 -10.41 -4.53 -1.85
CA TRP A 36 -11.31 -3.75 -1.00
C TRP A 36 -12.75 -4.14 -1.31
N SER A 37 -13.57 -4.33 -0.28
CA SER A 37 -14.96 -4.74 -0.43
C SER A 37 -15.85 -3.69 -1.11
N GLY A 38 -15.42 -2.42 -1.07
CA GLY A 38 -16.24 -1.31 -1.52
C GLY A 38 -17.10 -0.72 -0.41
N ASP A 39 -17.08 -1.30 0.76
CA ASP A 39 -17.89 -0.83 1.90
C ASP A 39 -17.10 0.18 2.74
N GLU A 40 -17.73 1.30 3.04
CA GLU A 40 -17.15 2.34 3.84
C GLU A 40 -16.74 1.83 5.22
N GLY A 41 -15.51 2.12 5.61
CA GLY A 41 -14.97 1.69 6.89
C GLY A 41 -14.21 0.37 6.86
N ASP A 42 -14.31 -0.40 5.79
CA ASP A 42 -13.56 -1.65 5.66
C ASP A 42 -12.10 -1.40 5.28
N SER A 43 -11.24 -2.33 5.69
CA SER A 43 -9.82 -2.25 5.33
C SER A 43 -9.59 -2.60 3.87
N CYS A 44 -8.56 -1.98 3.29
CA CYS A 44 -8.08 -2.30 1.95
C CYS A 44 -6.68 -2.89 2.05
N TYR A 45 -6.40 -3.92 1.25
CA TYR A 45 -5.06 -4.51 1.15
C TYR A 45 -4.46 -4.07 -0.17
N ILE A 46 -3.30 -3.40 -0.12
CA ILE A 46 -2.57 -2.98 -1.32
C ILE A 46 -1.39 -3.92 -1.49
N PHE A 47 -1.33 -4.59 -2.64
CA PHE A 47 -0.25 -5.53 -2.96
C PHE A 47 0.79 -4.83 -3.81
N TYR A 48 2.06 -5.02 -3.48
CA TYR A 48 3.15 -4.37 -4.19
C TYR A 48 4.38 -5.26 -4.22
N GLY A 49 5.32 -4.91 -5.09
CA GLY A 49 6.60 -5.58 -5.18
C GLY A 49 7.73 -4.57 -5.19
N CYS A 50 8.92 -5.02 -4.77
CA CYS A 50 10.13 -4.21 -4.78
C CYS A 50 11.26 -5.02 -5.41
N SER A 51 12.19 -4.34 -6.10
CA SER A 51 13.29 -5.00 -6.76
C SER A 51 14.42 -5.41 -5.81
N SER A 52 14.45 -4.87 -4.60
CA SER A 52 15.45 -5.22 -3.58
C SER A 52 14.84 -5.14 -2.19
N ARG A 53 15.54 -5.77 -1.23
CA ARG A 53 15.13 -5.70 0.16
C ARG A 53 15.25 -4.28 0.72
N GLU A 54 16.22 -3.53 0.25
CA GLU A 54 16.40 -2.14 0.67
C GLU A 54 15.17 -1.29 0.29
N GLU A 55 14.67 -1.47 -0.93
CA GLU A 55 13.45 -0.79 -1.37
C GLU A 55 12.24 -1.23 -0.56
N LEU A 56 12.14 -2.53 -0.26
CA LEU A 56 11.06 -3.06 0.56
C LEU A 56 11.05 -2.41 1.94
N GLU A 57 12.20 -2.32 2.58
CA GLU A 57 12.31 -1.71 3.90
C GLU A 57 11.99 -0.22 3.86
N ASN A 58 12.37 0.46 2.78
CA ASN A 58 12.03 1.86 2.59
C ASN A 58 10.52 2.07 2.49
N VAL A 59 9.84 1.24 1.71
CA VAL A 59 8.38 1.29 1.58
C VAL A 59 7.72 1.04 2.93
N LYS A 60 8.15 0.01 3.65
CA LYS A 60 7.59 -0.31 4.96
C LYS A 60 7.79 0.82 5.95
N SER A 61 8.97 1.43 5.96
CA SER A 61 9.29 2.53 6.86
C SER A 61 8.39 3.74 6.60
N VAL A 62 8.20 4.08 5.33
CA VAL A 62 7.33 5.19 4.93
C VAL A 62 5.89 4.91 5.32
N MET A 63 5.39 3.69 5.05
CA MET A 63 4.00 3.34 5.34
C MET A 63 3.70 3.29 6.84
N GLU A 64 4.67 2.90 7.66
CA GLU A 64 4.51 2.87 9.11
C GLU A 64 4.21 4.25 9.69
N GLU A 65 4.65 5.32 9.04
CA GLU A 65 4.39 6.68 9.49
C GLU A 65 2.91 7.07 9.37
N PHE A 66 2.13 6.32 8.63
CA PHE A 66 0.71 6.58 8.42
C PHE A 66 -0.21 5.74 9.32
N LEU A 67 0.33 4.93 10.20
CA LEU A 67 -0.45 4.07 11.10
C LEU A 67 -0.63 4.64 12.50
#